data_fa030df7df19c615742a38a6d8d5ba3e
#
_entry.id   fa030df7df19c615742a38a6d8d5ba3e
#
_cell.length_a   1.000
_cell.length_b   1.000
_cell.length_c   1.000
_cell.angle_alpha   90.00
_cell.angle_beta   90.00
_cell.angle_gamma   90.00
#
_symmetry.space_group_name_H-M   'P 1'
#
loop_
_entity.id
_entity.type
_entity.pdbx_description
1 polymer ?
#
loop_
_entity_poly.entity_id
_entity_poly.type
_entity_poly.pdbx_seq_one_letter_code
_entity_poly.pdbx_strand_id
1 'polypeptide(L)'
;MLHLNQAIELISESPQAWNQWRNTNKGFYPILDGIELHNLNLKGIDFSGVSLCNAIINHCDLQQASLVSARLKDANLRHNNFSSSRMIAADLSDADLSGCILKNANILTAMVRGARFEGVDFVGQDVQALDLRDTSLKGADLSNQYLARLDLSGARLDNCKLSNSDLSDANLQNASLVNVNLSSCNLTGARFYKANLSKAKFTKNSIDNINFEEAILTGCDFRKSTIKRSNFRKADMTGCLLWEANTVDWTLSDVKCNYACWDKPGKQKTHYGKHDFERIYSDTLTIELPYPFRLSASEISTLPILIEHLQASHWGTSIRLKSIKDDAGGSLVTLSIDEISAYKPSELRELLQREADSIIMAQATMRKDVVLQQALKEEISNIKENFWPRLLELATENEREVVRNLTILFMDLTGFSKWKDEELAHKLALFRGLLKPILQRWGAAHPNMEGDSLRISFKNATVGLACACMIRNVLVGAGFDLRIGVGLGEVSIVHNEVTNQPDLEGTAVSLAARLEAAADPGEILVTDRVKFYSDQRDYFEFSSRRVPLKKSIGEKLSGDLIECYSVKMIKVMDDL
;
A
#
# COMPACT_ATOMS: atom_id res chain seq x y z
N MET A 1 34.51 -24.14 21.95
CA MET A 1 33.42 -23.17 22.25
C MET A 1 34.05 -21.90 22.78
N LEU A 2 33.73 -20.73 22.25
CA LEU A 2 34.19 -19.46 22.83
C LEU A 2 33.34 -19.19 24.07
N HIS A 3 33.99 -19.03 25.23
CA HIS A 3 33.29 -18.65 26.45
C HIS A 3 32.99 -17.15 26.45
N LEU A 4 31.86 -16.75 27.06
CA LEU A 4 31.39 -15.36 27.06
C LEU A 4 32.48 -14.39 27.56
N ASN A 5 33.19 -14.72 28.65
CA ASN A 5 34.27 -13.91 29.18
C ASN A 5 35.41 -13.72 28.18
N GLN A 6 35.80 -14.77 27.46
CA GLN A 6 36.84 -14.68 26.42
C GLN A 6 36.39 -13.79 25.25
N ALA A 7 35.08 -13.84 24.88
CA ALA A 7 34.52 -12.95 23.89
C ALA A 7 34.60 -11.49 24.35
N ILE A 8 34.23 -11.22 25.61
CA ILE A 8 34.31 -9.88 26.21
C ILE A 8 35.76 -9.36 26.19
N GLU A 9 36.72 -10.18 26.56
CA GLU A 9 38.15 -9.81 26.54
C GLU A 9 38.59 -9.43 25.12
N LEU A 10 38.33 -10.27 24.11
CA LEU A 10 38.67 -10.01 22.70
C LEU A 10 38.00 -8.74 22.16
N ILE A 11 36.73 -8.55 22.45
CA ILE A 11 35.98 -7.39 22.02
C ILE A 11 36.48 -6.11 22.69
N SER A 12 36.81 -6.19 23.99
CA SER A 12 37.30 -5.06 24.77
C SER A 12 38.76 -4.72 24.44
N GLU A 13 39.55 -5.69 23.99
CA GLU A 13 40.90 -5.44 23.51
C GLU A 13 40.88 -4.57 22.25
N SER A 14 40.22 -5.02 21.22
CA SER A 14 39.96 -4.22 20.01
C SER A 14 39.02 -4.93 19.05
N PRO A 15 38.32 -4.18 18.19
CA PRO A 15 37.57 -4.77 17.07
C PRO A 15 38.44 -5.64 16.15
N GLN A 16 39.72 -5.30 16.00
CA GLN A 16 40.67 -6.05 15.17
C GLN A 16 40.98 -7.42 15.77
N ALA A 17 41.22 -7.52 17.10
CA ALA A 17 41.45 -8.79 17.80
C ALA A 17 40.24 -9.73 17.62
N TRP A 18 39.03 -9.21 17.83
CA TRP A 18 37.80 -9.94 17.58
C TRP A 18 37.68 -10.39 16.10
N ASN A 19 37.89 -9.49 15.14
CA ASN A 19 37.79 -9.79 13.72
C ASN A 19 38.83 -10.82 13.27
N GLN A 20 40.06 -10.76 13.83
CA GLN A 20 41.10 -11.75 13.57
C GLN A 20 40.67 -13.13 14.09
N TRP A 21 40.13 -13.18 15.30
CA TRP A 21 39.59 -14.42 15.86
C TRP A 21 38.45 -14.97 14.96
N ARG A 22 37.53 -14.12 14.52
CA ARG A 22 36.46 -14.49 13.58
C ARG A 22 37.01 -15.09 12.30
N ASN A 23 38.04 -14.47 11.72
CA ASN A 23 38.65 -14.91 10.46
C ASN A 23 39.34 -16.28 10.58
N THR A 24 39.89 -16.60 11.74
CA THR A 24 40.51 -17.90 12.01
C THR A 24 39.48 -18.98 12.34
N ASN A 25 38.28 -18.61 12.78
CA ASN A 25 37.20 -19.51 13.18
C ASN A 25 36.00 -19.38 12.23
N LYS A 26 36.26 -19.38 10.92
CA LYS A 26 35.21 -19.26 9.89
C LYS A 26 34.16 -20.37 10.02
N GLY A 27 32.89 -19.99 9.93
CA GLY A 27 31.75 -20.92 10.05
C GLY A 27 31.29 -21.15 11.50
N PHE A 28 32.00 -20.65 12.47
CA PHE A 28 31.53 -20.62 13.86
C PHE A 28 30.80 -19.31 14.15
N TYR A 29 29.55 -19.41 14.58
CA TYR A 29 28.70 -18.28 14.94
C TYR A 29 28.56 -18.22 16.47
N PRO A 30 29.26 -17.31 17.15
CA PRO A 30 29.22 -17.21 18.62
C PRO A 30 27.83 -16.89 19.14
N ILE A 31 27.49 -17.47 20.29
CA ILE A 31 26.28 -17.11 21.05
C ILE A 31 26.77 -16.20 22.19
N LEU A 32 26.45 -14.92 22.10
CA LEU A 32 26.82 -13.88 23.05
C LEU A 32 25.56 -13.23 23.64
N ASP A 33 24.50 -14.04 23.78
CA ASP A 33 23.24 -13.59 24.32
C ASP A 33 23.42 -13.01 25.74
N GLY A 34 22.79 -11.85 25.97
CA GLY A 34 22.93 -11.15 27.26
C GLY A 34 24.29 -10.50 27.54
N ILE A 35 25.22 -10.44 26.56
CA ILE A 35 26.49 -9.73 26.75
C ILE A 35 26.25 -8.26 27.07
N GLU A 36 27.09 -7.71 27.96
CA GLU A 36 27.07 -6.29 28.33
C GLU A 36 28.31 -5.58 27.80
N LEU A 37 28.14 -4.58 26.93
CA LEU A 37 29.19 -3.77 26.33
C LEU A 37 28.81 -2.29 26.45
N HIS A 38 29.63 -1.49 27.11
CA HIS A 38 29.33 -0.09 27.36
C HIS A 38 30.50 0.81 27.01
N ASN A 39 30.22 1.93 26.34
CA ASN A 39 31.19 2.99 26.06
C ASN A 39 32.44 2.50 25.30
N LEU A 40 32.30 1.47 24.45
CA LEU A 40 33.42 0.89 23.71
C LEU A 40 33.52 1.48 22.29
N ASN A 41 34.77 1.53 21.80
CA ASN A 41 35.03 1.75 20.39
C ASN A 41 34.99 0.39 19.66
N LEU A 42 33.86 0.12 19.01
CA LEU A 42 33.59 -1.11 18.25
C LEU A 42 33.59 -0.85 16.73
N LYS A 43 34.26 0.20 16.30
CA LYS A 43 34.29 0.60 14.88
C LYS A 43 34.85 -0.52 13.99
N GLY A 44 34.04 -0.89 12.97
CA GLY A 44 34.38 -1.95 12.02
C GLY A 44 34.37 -3.36 12.59
N ILE A 45 33.79 -3.59 13.76
CA ILE A 45 33.66 -4.93 14.34
C ILE A 45 32.75 -5.82 13.47
N ASP A 46 33.08 -7.11 13.36
CA ASP A 46 32.31 -8.09 12.64
C ASP A 46 31.48 -8.98 13.59
N PHE A 47 30.22 -8.62 13.75
CA PHE A 47 29.19 -9.40 14.44
C PHE A 47 28.28 -10.16 13.49
N SER A 48 28.66 -10.34 12.22
CA SER A 48 27.85 -11.05 11.25
C SER A 48 27.49 -12.47 11.71
N GLY A 49 26.19 -12.79 11.73
CA GLY A 49 25.67 -14.09 12.18
C GLY A 49 25.80 -14.38 13.68
N VAL A 50 26.32 -13.45 14.48
CA VAL A 50 26.46 -13.62 15.94
C VAL A 50 25.08 -13.52 16.60
N SER A 51 24.85 -14.37 17.62
CA SER A 51 23.67 -14.23 18.48
C SER A 51 24.01 -13.27 19.63
N LEU A 52 23.22 -12.19 19.70
CA LEU A 52 23.32 -11.10 20.68
C LEU A 52 21.90 -10.81 21.25
N CYS A 53 21.05 -11.85 21.35
CA CYS A 53 19.71 -11.71 21.93
C CYS A 53 19.82 -11.21 23.38
N ASN A 54 18.94 -10.27 23.77
CA ASN A 54 18.94 -9.64 25.09
C ASN A 54 20.29 -8.96 25.47
N ALA A 55 21.20 -8.73 24.52
CA ALA A 55 22.46 -8.04 24.79
C ALA A 55 22.22 -6.59 25.22
N ILE A 56 23.10 -6.05 26.05
CA ILE A 56 23.13 -4.64 26.44
C ILE A 56 24.39 -4.01 25.82
N ILE A 57 24.21 -3.32 24.70
CA ILE A 57 25.30 -2.65 23.97
C ILE A 57 24.93 -1.18 23.86
N ASN A 58 25.44 -0.35 24.75
CA ASN A 58 25.01 1.04 24.88
C ASN A 58 26.18 2.01 24.78
N HIS A 59 25.95 3.18 24.16
CA HIS A 59 26.93 4.26 24.04
C HIS A 59 28.26 3.82 23.35
N CYS A 60 28.18 2.82 22.47
CA CYS A 60 29.32 2.31 21.72
C CYS A 60 29.44 2.97 20.34
N ASP A 61 30.64 3.08 19.83
CA ASP A 61 30.91 3.46 18.46
C ASP A 61 30.95 2.21 17.57
N LEU A 62 29.84 1.93 16.88
CA LEU A 62 29.67 0.81 15.95
C LEU A 62 29.74 1.27 14.48
N GLN A 63 30.41 2.40 14.20
CA GLN A 63 30.61 2.85 12.83
C GLN A 63 31.25 1.75 11.98
N GLN A 64 30.72 1.58 10.75
CA GLN A 64 31.24 0.57 9.80
C GLN A 64 31.20 -0.88 10.32
N ALA A 65 30.51 -1.16 11.44
CA ALA A 65 30.36 -2.51 11.97
C ALA A 65 29.51 -3.36 10.99
N SER A 66 29.81 -4.66 10.94
CA SER A 66 29.00 -5.63 10.22
C SER A 66 28.16 -6.43 11.20
N LEU A 67 26.82 -6.30 11.06
CA LEU A 67 25.82 -7.05 11.82
C LEU A 67 24.92 -7.85 10.85
N VAL A 68 25.46 -8.24 9.69
CA VAL A 68 24.69 -8.98 8.68
C VAL A 68 24.20 -10.29 9.29
N SER A 69 22.88 -10.51 9.23
CA SER A 69 22.23 -11.69 9.82
C SER A 69 22.52 -11.92 11.32
N ALA A 70 22.95 -10.90 12.05
CA ALA A 70 23.08 -10.97 13.51
C ALA A 70 21.71 -11.08 14.17
N ARG A 71 21.62 -11.81 15.29
CA ARG A 71 20.40 -11.93 16.09
C ARG A 71 20.49 -10.98 17.28
N LEU A 72 19.70 -9.93 17.26
CA LEU A 72 19.70 -8.84 18.26
C LEU A 72 18.30 -8.69 18.89
N LYS A 73 17.49 -9.77 18.82
CA LYS A 73 16.15 -9.75 19.39
C LYS A 73 16.18 -9.37 20.87
N ASP A 74 15.28 -8.46 21.28
CA ASP A 74 15.17 -7.94 22.65
C ASP A 74 16.46 -7.23 23.17
N ALA A 75 17.41 -6.89 22.28
CA ALA A 75 18.64 -6.24 22.69
C ALA A 75 18.43 -4.76 23.07
N ASN A 76 19.14 -4.28 24.08
CA ASN A 76 19.22 -2.87 24.40
C ASN A 76 20.43 -2.25 23.69
N LEU A 77 20.18 -1.48 22.63
CA LEU A 77 21.19 -0.90 21.74
C LEU A 77 21.22 0.63 21.81
N ARG A 78 20.70 1.23 22.88
CA ARG A 78 20.47 2.69 22.97
C ARG A 78 21.75 3.51 22.80
N HIS A 79 21.59 4.67 22.14
CA HIS A 79 22.64 5.68 22.00
C HIS A 79 23.92 5.22 21.31
N ASN A 80 23.88 4.18 20.48
CA ASN A 80 25.00 3.74 19.69
C ASN A 80 25.14 4.53 18.38
N ASN A 81 26.36 4.62 17.90
CA ASN A 81 26.65 5.16 16.59
C ASN A 81 26.82 4.03 15.56
N PHE A 82 25.81 3.76 14.78
CA PHE A 82 25.82 2.78 13.70
C PHE A 82 26.08 3.39 12.32
N SER A 83 26.68 4.59 12.26
CA SER A 83 26.93 5.24 10.95
C SER A 83 27.71 4.32 10.02
N SER A 84 27.23 4.16 8.78
CA SER A 84 27.82 3.31 7.75
C SER A 84 27.93 1.82 8.13
N SER A 85 27.22 1.35 9.14
CA SER A 85 27.17 -0.08 9.50
C SER A 85 26.33 -0.87 8.51
N ARG A 86 26.47 -2.19 8.53
CA ARG A 86 25.73 -3.15 7.70
C ARG A 86 24.86 -4.02 8.59
N MET A 87 23.55 -3.84 8.55
CA MET A 87 22.57 -4.59 9.34
C MET A 87 21.59 -5.38 8.45
N ILE A 88 22.03 -5.74 7.24
CA ILE A 88 21.20 -6.51 6.28
C ILE A 88 20.78 -7.82 6.94
N ALA A 89 19.48 -8.12 6.91
CA ALA A 89 18.88 -9.31 7.48
C ALA A 89 19.16 -9.51 8.99
N ALA A 90 19.57 -8.48 9.72
CA ALA A 90 19.69 -8.56 11.16
C ALA A 90 18.31 -8.71 11.82
N ASP A 91 18.21 -9.54 12.86
CA ASP A 91 16.99 -9.64 13.67
C ASP A 91 17.09 -8.64 14.83
N LEU A 92 16.44 -7.50 14.64
CA LEU A 92 16.29 -6.40 15.61
C LEU A 92 14.88 -6.39 16.22
N SER A 93 14.11 -7.49 16.08
CA SER A 93 12.76 -7.57 16.62
C SER A 93 12.76 -7.25 18.12
N ASP A 94 11.85 -6.35 18.53
CA ASP A 94 11.71 -5.91 19.93
C ASP A 94 12.94 -5.21 20.53
N ALA A 95 14.01 -4.94 19.75
CA ALA A 95 15.21 -4.27 20.21
C ALA A 95 14.99 -2.76 20.45
N ASP A 96 15.76 -2.19 21.38
CA ASP A 96 15.72 -0.74 21.68
C ASP A 96 16.91 -0.02 21.05
N LEU A 97 16.68 0.67 19.93
CA LEU A 97 17.64 1.51 19.21
C LEU A 97 17.40 3.01 19.49
N SER A 98 16.72 3.37 20.56
CA SER A 98 16.39 4.77 20.86
C SER A 98 17.66 5.61 20.96
N GLY A 99 17.66 6.77 20.30
CA GLY A 99 18.78 7.70 20.27
C GLY A 99 20.01 7.24 19.49
N CYS A 100 19.91 6.18 18.70
CA CYS A 100 20.99 5.72 17.82
C CYS A 100 21.18 6.65 16.61
N ILE A 101 22.43 6.70 16.11
CA ILE A 101 22.77 7.37 14.86
C ILE A 101 22.86 6.32 13.76
N LEU A 102 21.96 6.39 12.76
CA LEU A 102 21.90 5.44 11.64
C LEU A 102 22.41 6.02 10.31
N LYS A 103 23.12 7.13 10.32
CA LYS A 103 23.57 7.82 9.10
C LYS A 103 24.32 6.87 8.16
N ASN A 104 23.81 6.69 6.93
CA ASN A 104 24.33 5.77 5.91
C ASN A 104 24.42 4.30 6.38
N ALA A 105 23.73 3.92 7.43
CA ALA A 105 23.64 2.52 7.83
C ALA A 105 22.80 1.74 6.81
N ASN A 106 23.20 0.52 6.48
CA ASN A 106 22.42 -0.35 5.62
C ASN A 106 21.56 -1.27 6.48
N ILE A 107 20.28 -0.90 6.66
CA ILE A 107 19.27 -1.63 7.43
C ILE A 107 18.30 -2.41 6.54
N LEU A 108 18.59 -2.53 5.24
CA LEU A 108 17.74 -3.24 4.30
C LEU A 108 17.42 -4.66 4.78
N THR A 109 16.14 -4.99 4.76
CA THR A 109 15.62 -6.30 5.18
C THR A 109 15.89 -6.70 6.64
N ALA A 110 16.35 -5.77 7.49
CA ALA A 110 16.39 -6.02 8.92
C ALA A 110 14.96 -6.28 9.45
N MET A 111 14.83 -7.26 10.33
CA MET A 111 13.57 -7.51 11.04
C MET A 111 13.50 -6.56 12.21
N VAL A 112 12.61 -5.56 12.14
CA VAL A 112 12.52 -4.48 13.14
C VAL A 112 11.16 -4.40 13.82
N ARG A 113 10.29 -5.39 13.61
CA ARG A 113 8.96 -5.40 14.21
C ARG A 113 9.03 -5.28 15.72
N GLY A 114 8.23 -4.38 16.30
CA GLY A 114 8.24 -4.12 17.72
C GLY A 114 9.44 -3.33 18.24
N ALA A 115 10.45 -3.06 17.39
CA ALA A 115 11.64 -2.32 17.80
C ALA A 115 11.32 -0.86 18.19
N ARG A 116 12.21 -0.24 18.97
CA ARG A 116 12.09 1.14 19.40
C ARG A 116 13.17 1.99 18.75
N PHE A 117 12.75 3.02 18.02
CA PHE A 117 13.59 3.99 17.32
C PHE A 117 13.28 5.42 17.80
N GLU A 118 13.07 5.60 19.09
CA GLU A 118 12.65 6.89 19.62
C GLU A 118 13.73 7.96 19.37
N GLY A 119 13.37 9.04 18.68
CA GLY A 119 14.26 10.14 18.36
C GLY A 119 15.33 9.85 17.31
N VAL A 120 15.24 8.72 16.61
CA VAL A 120 16.17 8.36 15.52
C VAL A 120 15.90 9.17 14.27
N ASP A 121 16.96 9.59 13.59
CA ASP A 121 16.92 10.26 12.29
C ASP A 121 17.02 9.22 11.17
N PHE A 122 15.94 9.10 10.38
CA PHE A 122 15.87 8.23 9.22
C PHE A 122 16.06 8.97 7.89
N VAL A 123 16.36 10.27 7.90
CA VAL A 123 16.55 11.03 6.66
C VAL A 123 17.68 10.40 5.84
N GLY A 124 17.36 10.07 4.57
CA GLY A 124 18.27 9.37 3.66
C GLY A 124 18.41 7.87 3.90
N GLN A 125 17.62 7.28 4.79
CA GLN A 125 17.50 5.82 4.95
C GLN A 125 16.36 5.28 4.09
N ASP A 126 16.56 4.15 3.45
CA ASP A 126 15.45 3.42 2.83
C ASP A 126 14.75 2.56 3.88
N VAL A 127 13.61 3.03 4.36
CA VAL A 127 12.78 2.31 5.33
C VAL A 127 11.75 1.40 4.68
N GLN A 128 11.74 1.37 3.39
CA GLN A 128 10.72 0.70 2.60
C GLN A 128 10.72 -0.83 2.74
N ALA A 129 11.86 -1.43 2.92
CA ALA A 129 12.00 -2.86 3.09
C ALA A 129 11.79 -3.32 4.56
N LEU A 130 11.48 -2.40 5.47
CA LEU A 130 11.35 -2.70 6.89
C LEU A 130 9.90 -3.07 7.27
N ASP A 131 9.75 -4.06 8.13
CA ASP A 131 8.48 -4.32 8.81
C ASP A 131 8.38 -3.41 10.03
N LEU A 132 7.73 -2.24 9.85
CA LEU A 132 7.58 -1.23 10.90
C LEU A 132 6.32 -1.40 11.76
N ARG A 133 5.64 -2.54 11.65
CA ARG A 133 4.46 -2.83 12.49
C ARG A 133 4.85 -2.88 13.95
N ASP A 134 3.99 -2.33 14.79
CA ASP A 134 4.14 -2.31 16.25
C ASP A 134 5.41 -1.58 16.77
N THR A 135 6.19 -0.91 15.88
CA THR A 135 7.41 -0.19 16.26
C THR A 135 7.12 1.10 17.02
N SER A 136 8.07 1.52 17.86
CA SER A 136 8.03 2.86 18.46
C SER A 136 8.97 3.80 17.72
N LEU A 137 8.36 4.73 16.95
CA LEU A 137 9.03 5.77 16.18
C LEU A 137 8.82 7.15 16.81
N LYS A 138 8.49 7.21 18.09
CA LYS A 138 8.17 8.45 18.80
C LYS A 138 9.29 9.48 18.67
N GLY A 139 8.95 10.65 18.12
CA GLY A 139 9.89 11.75 17.90
C GLY A 139 10.97 11.46 16.83
N ALA A 140 10.90 10.35 16.12
CA ALA A 140 11.80 10.04 15.01
C ALA A 140 11.64 11.03 13.86
N ASP A 141 12.70 11.21 13.06
CA ASP A 141 12.66 12.02 11.84
C ASP A 141 12.51 11.11 10.62
N LEU A 142 11.32 11.14 10.05
CA LEU A 142 10.94 10.44 8.83
C LEU A 142 10.60 11.45 7.71
N SER A 143 11.13 12.68 7.80
CA SER A 143 10.88 13.71 6.79
C SER A 143 11.44 13.31 5.43
N ASN A 144 10.74 13.69 4.36
CA ASN A 144 11.08 13.39 2.97
C ASN A 144 11.19 11.88 2.67
N GLN A 145 10.50 11.04 3.45
CA GLN A 145 10.49 9.59 3.24
C GLN A 145 9.36 9.17 2.30
N TYR A 146 9.66 8.16 1.50
CA TYR A 146 8.65 7.44 0.75
C TYR A 146 8.09 6.31 1.62
N LEU A 147 6.92 6.52 2.20
CA LEU A 147 6.22 5.58 3.09
C LEU A 147 4.96 5.02 2.44
N ALA A 148 4.81 5.20 1.13
CA ALA A 148 3.64 4.75 0.39
C ALA A 148 3.48 3.23 0.49
N ARG A 149 2.25 2.79 0.79
CA ARG A 149 1.87 1.38 0.98
C ARG A 149 2.57 0.66 2.13
N LEU A 150 3.35 1.37 2.93
CA LEU A 150 4.02 0.79 4.09
C LEU A 150 3.01 0.35 5.14
N ASP A 151 3.25 -0.81 5.74
CA ASP A 151 2.47 -1.26 6.89
C ASP A 151 3.08 -0.72 8.20
N LEU A 152 2.44 0.33 8.72
CA LEU A 152 2.74 0.99 9.99
C LEU A 152 1.66 0.66 11.04
N SER A 153 0.92 -0.44 10.86
CA SER A 153 -0.14 -0.80 11.79
C SER A 153 0.41 -1.02 13.21
N GLY A 154 -0.27 -0.46 14.19
CA GLY A 154 0.14 -0.49 15.59
C GLY A 154 1.37 0.35 15.94
N ALA A 155 2.03 1.00 14.97
CA ALA A 155 3.21 1.82 15.22
C ALA A 155 2.90 3.06 16.07
N ARG A 156 3.87 3.49 16.88
CA ARG A 156 3.80 4.70 17.70
C ARG A 156 4.63 5.81 17.06
N LEU A 157 3.95 6.73 16.39
CA LEU A 157 4.53 7.84 15.63
C LEU A 157 4.34 9.20 16.34
N ASP A 158 4.04 9.18 17.64
CA ASP A 158 3.75 10.41 18.39
C ASP A 158 4.91 11.41 18.26
N ASN A 159 4.59 12.66 17.89
CA ASN A 159 5.54 13.74 17.66
C ASN A 159 6.61 13.45 16.57
N CYS A 160 6.43 12.45 15.72
CA CYS A 160 7.27 12.21 14.56
C CYS A 160 7.30 13.43 13.63
N LYS A 161 8.43 13.62 12.97
CA LYS A 161 8.53 14.53 11.83
C LYS A 161 8.26 13.74 10.56
N LEU A 162 7.25 14.16 9.82
CA LEU A 162 6.81 13.53 8.56
C LEU A 162 6.70 14.55 7.41
N SER A 163 7.38 15.69 7.53
CA SER A 163 7.27 16.76 6.52
C SER A 163 7.68 16.25 5.13
N ASN A 164 6.82 16.52 4.13
CA ASN A 164 7.02 16.11 2.74
C ASN A 164 7.13 14.60 2.52
N SER A 165 6.63 13.78 3.43
CA SER A 165 6.64 12.32 3.24
C SER A 165 5.43 11.87 2.42
N ASP A 166 5.62 10.81 1.65
CA ASP A 166 4.53 10.15 0.92
C ASP A 166 4.00 8.97 1.74
N LEU A 167 2.78 9.09 2.22
CA LEU A 167 2.03 8.08 2.98
C LEU A 167 0.86 7.50 2.17
N SER A 168 0.87 7.67 0.83
CA SER A 168 -0.22 7.18 -0.01
C SER A 168 -0.42 5.67 0.15
N ASP A 169 -1.67 5.25 0.29
CA ASP A 169 -2.06 3.85 0.54
C ASP A 169 -1.42 3.20 1.78
N ALA A 170 -0.71 3.96 2.64
CA ALA A 170 -0.08 3.42 3.85
C ALA A 170 -1.12 2.86 4.83
N ASN A 171 -0.79 1.77 5.49
CA ASN A 171 -1.61 1.17 6.54
C ASN A 171 -1.19 1.67 7.91
N LEU A 172 -1.97 2.57 8.50
CA LEU A 172 -1.76 3.16 9.82
C LEU A 172 -2.85 2.71 10.81
N GLN A 173 -3.44 1.52 10.60
CA GLN A 173 -4.48 1.00 11.49
C GLN A 173 -3.94 0.81 12.91
N ASN A 174 -4.72 1.23 13.91
CA ASN A 174 -4.35 1.18 15.33
C ASN A 174 -3.05 1.95 15.68
N ALA A 175 -2.48 2.74 14.75
CA ALA A 175 -1.27 3.51 15.02
C ALA A 175 -1.57 4.72 15.92
N SER A 176 -0.56 5.19 16.66
CA SER A 176 -0.60 6.45 17.41
C SER A 176 0.20 7.53 16.69
N LEU A 177 -0.48 8.64 16.33
CA LEU A 177 0.09 9.80 15.63
C LEU A 177 -0.24 11.09 16.40
N VAL A 178 -0.20 11.04 17.71
CA VAL A 178 -0.55 12.19 18.55
C VAL A 178 0.39 13.36 18.28
N ASN A 179 -0.19 14.54 17.99
CA ASN A 179 0.54 15.79 17.73
C ASN A 179 1.50 15.74 16.52
N VAL A 180 1.24 14.89 15.54
CA VAL A 180 2.03 14.78 14.30
C VAL A 180 1.62 15.88 13.32
N ASN A 181 2.59 16.45 12.62
CA ASN A 181 2.32 17.36 11.51
C ASN A 181 2.33 16.57 10.18
N LEU A 182 1.15 16.38 9.62
CA LEU A 182 0.91 15.73 8.33
C LEU A 182 0.67 16.74 7.19
N SER A 183 0.81 18.04 7.46
CA SER A 183 0.72 19.07 6.42
C SER A 183 1.82 18.84 5.38
N SER A 184 1.50 18.94 4.10
CA SER A 184 2.42 18.66 2.98
C SER A 184 2.79 17.18 2.79
N CYS A 185 2.13 16.24 3.48
CA CYS A 185 2.24 14.81 3.18
C CYS A 185 1.24 14.42 2.08
N ASN A 186 1.61 13.46 1.25
CA ASN A 186 0.65 12.77 0.39
C ASN A 186 -0.02 11.66 1.22
N LEU A 187 -1.32 11.78 1.46
CA LEU A 187 -2.10 10.85 2.28
C LEU A 187 -3.14 10.07 1.47
N THR A 188 -3.14 10.21 0.15
CA THR A 188 -4.17 9.60 -0.73
C THR A 188 -4.30 8.10 -0.46
N GLY A 189 -5.51 7.63 -0.14
CA GLY A 189 -5.76 6.22 0.13
C GLY A 189 -5.22 5.66 1.46
N ALA A 190 -4.59 6.49 2.30
CA ALA A 190 -4.08 6.05 3.60
C ALA A 190 -5.20 5.51 4.52
N ARG A 191 -4.88 4.52 5.35
CA ARG A 191 -5.82 3.84 6.24
C ARG A 191 -5.50 4.14 7.70
N PHE A 192 -6.37 4.91 8.36
CA PHE A 192 -6.25 5.29 9.77
C PHE A 192 -7.33 4.63 10.65
N TYR A 193 -7.81 3.44 10.26
CA TYR A 193 -8.81 2.73 11.06
C TYR A 193 -8.35 2.55 12.51
N LYS A 194 -9.14 3.06 13.47
CA LYS A 194 -8.82 3.05 14.91
C LYS A 194 -7.51 3.75 15.29
N ALA A 195 -6.92 4.57 14.43
CA ALA A 195 -5.71 5.31 14.76
C ALA A 195 -5.99 6.47 15.74
N ASN A 196 -5.02 6.78 16.58
CA ASN A 196 -5.06 7.96 17.43
C ASN A 196 -4.29 9.11 16.78
N LEU A 197 -5.02 10.07 16.23
CA LEU A 197 -4.52 11.26 15.56
C LEU A 197 -4.74 12.54 16.39
N SER A 198 -4.96 12.42 17.70
CA SER A 198 -5.26 13.57 18.54
C SER A 198 -4.27 14.71 18.33
N LYS A 199 -4.79 15.92 18.04
CA LYS A 199 -4.00 17.12 17.76
C LYS A 199 -3.09 17.05 16.52
N ALA A 200 -3.28 16.09 15.64
CA ALA A 200 -2.54 16.02 14.38
C ALA A 200 -2.94 17.19 13.46
N LYS A 201 -1.99 17.64 12.62
CA LYS A 201 -2.18 18.75 11.71
C LYS A 201 -2.28 18.25 10.27
N PHE A 202 -3.38 18.60 9.61
CA PHE A 202 -3.67 18.33 8.20
C PHE A 202 -3.83 19.62 7.38
N THR A 203 -3.31 20.74 7.88
CA THR A 203 -3.55 22.04 7.25
C THR A 203 -3.10 22.09 5.80
N LYS A 204 -3.97 22.62 4.92
CA LYS A 204 -3.74 22.74 3.47
C LYS A 204 -3.49 21.40 2.76
N ASN A 205 -3.93 20.30 3.33
CA ASN A 205 -3.71 18.98 2.75
C ASN A 205 -4.85 18.56 1.81
N SER A 206 -4.53 17.70 0.84
CA SER A 206 -5.52 16.97 0.06
C SER A 206 -5.76 15.63 0.74
N ILE A 207 -6.92 15.49 1.36
CA ILE A 207 -7.37 14.28 2.08
C ILE A 207 -8.36 13.59 1.14
N ASP A 208 -7.85 12.66 0.32
CA ASP A 208 -8.66 11.98 -0.69
C ASP A 208 -8.67 10.46 -0.47
N ASN A 209 -9.88 9.89 -0.42
CA ASN A 209 -10.10 8.45 -0.25
C ASN A 209 -9.43 7.85 1.01
N ILE A 210 -9.43 8.61 2.12
CA ILE A 210 -8.81 8.18 3.38
C ILE A 210 -9.83 7.50 4.29
N ASN A 211 -9.42 6.41 4.95
CA ASN A 211 -10.24 5.72 5.93
C ASN A 211 -9.87 6.13 7.37
N PHE A 212 -10.70 7.00 8.00
CA PHE A 212 -10.62 7.40 9.41
C PHE A 212 -11.67 6.69 10.28
N GLU A 213 -12.23 5.57 9.84
CA GLU A 213 -13.26 4.88 10.62
C GLU A 213 -12.76 4.52 12.02
N GLU A 214 -13.56 4.84 13.04
CA GLU A 214 -13.25 4.67 14.47
C GLU A 214 -11.97 5.39 14.95
N ALA A 215 -11.39 6.29 14.15
CA ALA A 215 -10.19 7.03 14.54
C ALA A 215 -10.49 8.11 15.60
N ILE A 216 -9.50 8.40 16.44
CA ILE A 216 -9.53 9.50 17.41
C ILE A 216 -8.88 10.73 16.76
N LEU A 217 -9.72 11.68 16.34
CA LEU A 217 -9.31 12.92 15.66
C LEU A 217 -9.47 14.15 16.56
N THR A 218 -9.52 13.96 17.87
CA THR A 218 -9.77 15.06 18.81
C THR A 218 -8.77 16.20 18.68
N GLY A 219 -9.27 17.40 18.40
CA GLY A 219 -8.44 18.59 18.26
C GLY A 219 -7.57 18.62 17.00
N CYS A 220 -7.84 17.82 15.99
CA CYS A 220 -7.14 17.85 14.71
C CYS A 220 -7.35 19.17 13.98
N ASP A 221 -6.32 19.59 13.26
CA ASP A 221 -6.33 20.83 12.48
C ASP A 221 -6.49 20.52 10.98
N PHE A 222 -7.71 20.66 10.47
CA PHE A 222 -8.07 20.48 9.06
C PHE A 222 -8.23 21.82 8.32
N ARG A 223 -7.75 22.92 8.88
CA ARG A 223 -7.94 24.23 8.25
C ARG A 223 -7.33 24.29 6.86
N LYS A 224 -8.12 24.82 5.91
CA LYS A 224 -7.76 24.95 4.49
C LYS A 224 -7.45 23.62 3.80
N SER A 225 -7.83 22.50 4.37
CA SER A 225 -7.70 21.19 3.70
C SER A 225 -8.89 20.93 2.78
N THR A 226 -8.67 20.06 1.79
CA THR A 226 -9.72 19.53 0.94
C THR A 226 -9.95 18.07 1.31
N ILE A 227 -11.14 17.75 1.81
CA ILE A 227 -11.53 16.40 2.25
C ILE A 227 -12.49 15.81 1.22
N LYS A 228 -12.09 14.75 0.54
CA LYS A 228 -12.90 14.10 -0.50
C LYS A 228 -13.00 12.60 -0.27
N ARG A 229 -14.18 12.02 -0.51
CA ARG A 229 -14.41 10.56 -0.52
C ARG A 229 -13.83 9.82 0.68
N SER A 230 -13.75 10.49 1.83
CA SER A 230 -13.08 9.97 3.02
C SER A 230 -14.10 9.49 4.06
N ASN A 231 -13.77 8.38 4.72
CA ASN A 231 -14.65 7.72 5.67
C ASN A 231 -14.30 8.11 7.12
N PHE A 232 -15.21 8.85 7.78
CA PHE A 232 -15.12 9.25 9.20
C PHE A 232 -16.12 8.49 10.08
N ARG A 233 -16.66 7.38 9.62
CA ARG A 233 -17.64 6.61 10.38
C ARG A 233 -17.14 6.31 11.79
N LYS A 234 -17.96 6.61 12.81
CA LYS A 234 -17.64 6.44 14.22
C LYS A 234 -16.36 7.14 14.71
N ALA A 235 -15.76 8.02 13.94
CA ALA A 235 -14.59 8.79 14.38
C ALA A 235 -14.97 9.80 15.45
N ASP A 236 -14.04 10.17 16.34
CA ASP A 236 -14.19 11.27 17.31
C ASP A 236 -13.53 12.54 16.76
N MET A 237 -14.32 13.44 16.21
CA MET A 237 -13.90 14.72 15.65
C MET A 237 -14.06 15.90 16.64
N THR A 238 -14.24 15.61 17.92
CA THR A 238 -14.44 16.66 18.93
C THR A 238 -13.27 17.64 18.97
N GLY A 239 -13.55 18.92 18.82
CA GLY A 239 -12.56 19.99 18.88
C GLY A 239 -11.75 20.20 17.60
N CYS A 240 -12.11 19.57 16.49
CA CYS A 240 -11.46 19.80 15.20
C CYS A 240 -11.57 21.26 14.75
N LEU A 241 -10.50 21.74 14.10
CA LEU A 241 -10.43 23.06 13.47
C LEU A 241 -10.74 22.91 11.98
N LEU A 242 -11.85 23.47 11.51
CA LEU A 242 -12.41 23.26 10.17
C LEU A 242 -12.51 24.56 9.34
N TRP A 243 -11.84 25.66 9.74
CA TRP A 243 -11.90 26.90 8.99
C TRP A 243 -11.41 26.74 7.54
N GLU A 244 -12.23 27.13 6.58
CA GLU A 244 -11.98 26.95 5.14
C GLU A 244 -11.67 25.50 4.74
N ALA A 245 -12.10 24.50 5.51
CA ALA A 245 -12.06 23.11 5.07
C ALA A 245 -13.14 22.90 3.99
N ASN A 246 -12.74 22.36 2.86
CA ASN A 246 -13.65 22.01 1.77
C ASN A 246 -13.94 20.51 1.84
N THR A 247 -15.20 20.13 2.07
CA THR A 247 -15.62 18.74 2.23
C THR A 247 -16.51 18.31 1.07
N VAL A 248 -16.21 17.15 0.48
CA VAL A 248 -16.99 16.56 -0.62
C VAL A 248 -17.03 15.04 -0.41
N ASP A 249 -18.20 14.45 -0.43
CA ASP A 249 -18.43 13.01 -0.35
C ASP A 249 -17.77 12.32 0.88
N TRP A 250 -17.76 12.99 2.01
CA TRP A 250 -17.27 12.39 3.24
C TRP A 250 -18.36 11.62 3.98
N THR A 251 -18.02 10.48 4.55
CA THR A 251 -18.96 9.66 5.31
C THR A 251 -18.85 9.97 6.80
N LEU A 252 -19.95 10.44 7.42
CA LEU A 252 -20.01 10.88 8.82
C LEU A 252 -20.89 9.99 9.71
N SER A 253 -21.27 8.78 9.28
CA SER A 253 -22.16 7.93 10.05
C SER A 253 -21.65 7.67 11.46
N ASP A 254 -22.48 7.95 12.47
CA ASP A 254 -22.17 7.78 13.90
C ASP A 254 -20.92 8.58 14.36
N VAL A 255 -20.51 9.62 13.65
CA VAL A 255 -19.39 10.47 14.06
C VAL A 255 -19.69 11.14 15.40
N LYS A 256 -18.70 11.14 16.28
CA LYS A 256 -18.76 11.88 17.53
C LYS A 256 -18.12 13.26 17.35
N CYS A 257 -18.88 14.32 17.58
CA CYS A 257 -18.37 15.71 17.56
C CYS A 257 -19.15 16.55 18.55
N ASN A 258 -18.61 16.79 19.74
CA ASN A 258 -19.26 17.63 20.74
C ASN A 258 -19.17 19.12 20.39
N TYR A 259 -18.07 19.52 19.75
CA TYR A 259 -17.89 20.85 19.18
C TYR A 259 -16.80 20.84 18.11
N ALA A 260 -16.87 21.79 17.18
CA ALA A 260 -15.79 22.09 16.22
C ALA A 260 -15.57 23.60 16.16
N CYS A 261 -14.43 24.04 15.60
CA CYS A 261 -14.10 25.43 15.41
C CYS A 261 -14.02 25.77 13.91
N TRP A 262 -14.86 26.71 13.48
CA TRP A 262 -14.97 27.14 12.08
C TRP A 262 -14.34 28.51 11.82
N ASP A 263 -13.73 29.10 12.84
CA ASP A 263 -13.04 30.37 12.76
C ASP A 263 -11.54 30.22 12.52
N LYS A 264 -10.91 31.22 11.88
CA LYS A 264 -9.49 31.20 11.55
C LYS A 264 -8.56 30.98 12.77
N PRO A 265 -8.75 31.63 13.92
CA PRO A 265 -7.95 31.38 15.11
C PRO A 265 -8.27 30.06 15.82
N GLY A 266 -9.39 29.39 15.50
CA GLY A 266 -9.80 28.14 16.13
C GLY A 266 -10.20 28.27 17.59
N LYS A 267 -10.80 29.41 17.97
CA LYS A 267 -11.20 29.72 19.34
C LYS A 267 -12.71 29.64 19.55
N GLN A 268 -13.49 29.92 18.49
CA GLN A 268 -14.94 29.95 18.56
C GLN A 268 -15.50 28.53 18.39
N LYS A 269 -16.03 27.98 19.49
CA LYS A 269 -16.59 26.65 19.53
C LYS A 269 -18.05 26.66 19.07
N THR A 270 -18.36 25.89 18.04
CA THR A 270 -19.74 25.55 17.67
C THR A 270 -20.07 24.21 18.29
N HIS A 271 -21.03 24.18 19.20
CA HIS A 271 -21.42 22.97 19.92
C HIS A 271 -22.53 22.21 19.17
N TYR A 272 -22.47 20.89 19.23
CA TYR A 272 -23.40 19.97 18.58
C TYR A 272 -24.00 18.99 19.60
N GLY A 273 -25.28 18.71 19.45
CA GLY A 273 -25.94 17.59 20.12
C GLY A 273 -25.55 16.25 19.50
N LYS A 274 -26.07 15.17 20.07
CA LYS A 274 -25.86 13.83 19.51
C LYS A 274 -26.40 13.76 18.08
N HIS A 275 -25.58 13.32 17.12
CA HIS A 275 -25.85 13.22 15.67
C HIS A 275 -26.09 14.56 14.95
N ASP A 276 -26.01 15.72 15.60
CA ASP A 276 -26.22 17.01 14.91
C ASP A 276 -25.14 17.28 13.88
N PHE A 277 -23.87 16.98 14.20
CA PHE A 277 -22.76 17.21 13.26
C PHE A 277 -22.95 16.37 11.98
N GLU A 278 -23.28 15.09 12.14
CA GLU A 278 -23.60 14.21 11.02
C GLU A 278 -24.77 14.75 10.19
N ARG A 279 -25.87 15.10 10.83
CA ARG A 279 -27.08 15.60 10.16
C ARG A 279 -26.83 16.89 9.38
N ILE A 280 -25.98 17.80 9.88
CA ILE A 280 -25.71 19.10 9.28
C ILE A 280 -24.72 19.00 8.13
N TYR A 281 -23.68 18.14 8.26
CA TYR A 281 -22.53 18.13 7.37
C TYR A 281 -22.38 16.85 6.53
N SER A 282 -23.27 15.85 6.65
CA SER A 282 -23.22 14.68 5.76
C SER A 282 -23.66 15.08 4.36
N ASP A 283 -22.70 15.16 3.45
CA ASP A 283 -22.87 15.53 2.04
C ASP A 283 -23.32 14.34 1.16
N THR A 284 -24.12 13.44 1.65
CA THR A 284 -24.83 12.59 0.70
C THR A 284 -25.94 13.43 0.12
N LEU A 285 -25.70 14.00 -1.07
CA LEU A 285 -26.78 14.55 -1.85
C LEU A 285 -27.80 13.41 -2.03
N THR A 286 -28.88 13.49 -1.28
CA THR A 286 -29.94 12.49 -1.38
C THR A 286 -31.12 13.12 -2.05
N ILE A 287 -31.72 12.38 -2.98
CA ILE A 287 -33.02 12.69 -3.56
C ILE A 287 -34.01 11.77 -2.90
N GLU A 288 -35.08 12.36 -2.39
CA GLU A 288 -36.21 11.62 -1.85
C GLU A 288 -37.33 11.59 -2.85
N LEU A 289 -37.73 10.39 -3.26
CA LEU A 289 -38.80 10.16 -4.24
C LEU A 289 -40.03 9.60 -3.52
N PRO A 290 -40.98 10.45 -3.14
CA PRO A 290 -42.20 10.00 -2.50
C PRO A 290 -43.15 9.40 -3.53
N TYR A 291 -43.40 8.12 -3.44
CA TYR A 291 -44.44 7.42 -4.19
C TYR A 291 -45.74 7.48 -3.39
N PRO A 292 -46.85 7.98 -4.00
CA PRO A 292 -48.14 8.08 -3.32
C PRO A 292 -48.83 6.73 -3.16
N PHE A 293 -48.08 5.64 -3.28
CA PHE A 293 -48.52 4.26 -3.15
C PHE A 293 -47.37 3.37 -2.73
N ARG A 294 -47.66 2.23 -2.11
CA ARG A 294 -46.64 1.23 -1.82
C ARG A 294 -46.15 0.57 -3.08
N LEU A 295 -44.83 0.51 -3.23
CA LEU A 295 -44.21 -0.13 -4.40
C LEU A 295 -44.34 -1.66 -4.26
N SER A 296 -44.84 -2.29 -5.31
CA SER A 296 -44.84 -3.74 -5.47
C SER A 296 -43.43 -4.26 -5.79
N ALA A 297 -43.20 -5.56 -5.63
CA ALA A 297 -41.92 -6.17 -5.99
C ALA A 297 -41.54 -5.95 -7.48
N SER A 298 -42.53 -5.92 -8.38
CA SER A 298 -42.34 -5.61 -9.80
C SER A 298 -41.93 -4.15 -10.04
N GLU A 299 -42.49 -3.19 -9.30
CA GLU A 299 -42.10 -1.78 -9.39
C GLU A 299 -40.72 -1.52 -8.79
N ILE A 300 -40.40 -2.16 -7.70
CA ILE A 300 -39.03 -2.11 -7.13
C ILE A 300 -37.99 -2.62 -8.15
N SER A 301 -38.32 -3.66 -8.92
CA SER A 301 -37.42 -4.19 -9.96
C SER A 301 -37.22 -3.24 -11.15
N THR A 302 -38.02 -2.18 -11.29
CA THR A 302 -37.86 -1.13 -12.33
C THR A 302 -37.01 0.07 -11.84
N LEU A 303 -36.74 0.19 -10.54
CA LEU A 303 -35.92 1.29 -9.99
C LEU A 303 -34.50 1.39 -10.60
N PRO A 304 -33.82 0.28 -10.93
CA PRO A 304 -32.54 0.36 -11.63
C PRO A 304 -32.65 1.09 -12.98
N ILE A 305 -33.71 0.86 -13.73
CA ILE A 305 -33.96 1.51 -15.04
C ILE A 305 -34.19 3.01 -14.85
N LEU A 306 -34.93 3.41 -13.81
CA LEU A 306 -35.10 4.81 -13.44
C LEU A 306 -33.75 5.45 -13.09
N ILE A 307 -32.94 4.78 -12.32
CA ILE A 307 -31.62 5.25 -11.92
C ILE A 307 -30.70 5.42 -13.14
N GLU A 308 -30.68 4.44 -14.04
CA GLU A 308 -29.92 4.51 -15.29
C GLU A 308 -30.39 5.67 -16.18
N HIS A 309 -31.71 5.90 -16.28
CA HIS A 309 -32.23 7.03 -17.02
C HIS A 309 -31.80 8.37 -16.44
N LEU A 310 -31.90 8.53 -15.11
CA LEU A 310 -31.42 9.73 -14.40
C LEU A 310 -29.90 9.95 -14.56
N GLN A 311 -29.11 8.88 -14.57
CA GLN A 311 -27.67 8.95 -14.83
C GLN A 311 -27.36 9.32 -16.28
N ALA A 312 -28.09 8.76 -17.24
CA ALA A 312 -27.88 9.04 -18.68
C ALA A 312 -28.22 10.48 -19.04
N SER A 313 -29.24 11.07 -18.39
CA SER A 313 -29.64 12.46 -18.59
C SER A 313 -28.66 13.46 -17.98
N HIS A 314 -27.81 13.01 -17.01
CA HIS A 314 -26.90 13.88 -16.27
C HIS A 314 -25.48 13.30 -16.25
N TRP A 315 -24.75 13.53 -17.32
CA TRP A 315 -23.40 13.03 -17.54
C TRP A 315 -22.46 13.34 -16.35
N GLY A 316 -21.76 12.29 -15.87
CA GLY A 316 -20.79 12.40 -14.79
C GLY A 316 -21.39 12.33 -13.38
N THR A 317 -22.67 11.94 -13.24
CA THR A 317 -23.28 11.65 -11.95
C THR A 317 -23.35 10.14 -11.73
N SER A 318 -22.99 9.67 -10.52
CA SER A 318 -23.24 8.29 -10.09
C SER A 318 -24.38 8.30 -9.08
N ILE A 319 -25.50 7.67 -9.45
CA ILE A 319 -26.71 7.62 -8.62
C ILE A 319 -26.91 6.19 -8.14
N ARG A 320 -27.17 6.00 -6.85
CA ARG A 320 -27.42 4.68 -6.26
C ARG A 320 -28.68 4.67 -5.42
N LEU A 321 -29.34 3.52 -5.38
CA LEU A 321 -30.44 3.29 -4.44
C LEU A 321 -29.87 3.19 -3.02
N LYS A 322 -30.30 4.10 -2.12
CA LYS A 322 -29.89 4.12 -0.71
C LYS A 322 -30.87 3.35 0.18
N SER A 323 -32.15 3.61 0.03
CA SER A 323 -33.18 2.92 0.82
C SER A 323 -34.57 3.02 0.20
N ILE A 324 -35.43 2.07 0.55
CA ILE A 324 -36.86 2.12 0.31
C ILE A 324 -37.53 1.96 1.68
N LYS A 325 -38.44 2.88 2.03
CA LYS A 325 -39.21 2.83 3.28
C LYS A 325 -40.68 2.95 2.96
N ASP A 326 -41.50 2.04 3.47
CA ASP A 326 -42.93 2.09 3.39
C ASP A 326 -43.51 2.78 4.62
N ASP A 327 -44.45 3.68 4.40
CA ASP A 327 -45.24 4.30 5.46
C ASP A 327 -46.75 4.15 5.20
N ALA A 328 -47.59 4.81 6.01
CA ALA A 328 -49.04 4.74 5.87
C ALA A 328 -49.56 5.37 4.57
N GLY A 329 -48.77 6.22 3.91
CA GLY A 329 -49.15 6.99 2.71
C GLY A 329 -48.54 6.48 1.42
N GLY A 330 -47.53 5.59 1.47
CA GLY A 330 -46.85 5.13 0.25
C GLY A 330 -45.45 4.56 0.49
N SER A 331 -44.62 4.67 -0.52
CA SER A 331 -43.19 4.31 -0.40
C SER A 331 -42.31 5.55 -0.62
N LEU A 332 -41.29 5.69 0.23
CA LEU A 332 -40.23 6.70 0.08
C LEU A 332 -38.95 6.01 -0.41
N VAL A 333 -38.58 6.29 -1.65
CA VAL A 333 -37.32 5.82 -2.23
C VAL A 333 -36.27 6.91 -2.05
N THR A 334 -35.15 6.58 -1.42
CA THR A 334 -34.02 7.51 -1.24
C THR A 334 -32.89 7.07 -2.18
N LEU A 335 -32.46 7.97 -3.05
CA LEU A 335 -31.30 7.80 -3.91
C LEU A 335 -30.14 8.60 -3.34
N SER A 336 -28.92 8.08 -3.41
CA SER A 336 -27.68 8.82 -3.16
C SER A 336 -27.00 9.20 -4.46
N ILE A 337 -26.40 10.37 -4.51
CA ILE A 337 -25.62 10.86 -5.65
C ILE A 337 -24.16 10.90 -5.18
N ASP A 338 -23.32 10.04 -5.79
CA ASP A 338 -21.95 9.82 -5.33
C ASP A 338 -20.89 10.64 -6.12
N GLU A 339 -21.23 11.15 -7.32
CA GLU A 339 -20.32 12.00 -8.11
C GLU A 339 -21.07 13.17 -8.75
N ILE A 340 -20.49 14.37 -8.62
CA ILE A 340 -21.03 15.62 -9.19
C ILE A 340 -19.91 16.27 -10.00
N SER A 341 -19.98 16.13 -11.34
CA SER A 341 -18.87 16.63 -12.18
C SER A 341 -19.11 18.02 -12.78
N ALA A 342 -20.34 18.48 -12.98
CA ALA A 342 -20.65 19.69 -13.76
C ALA A 342 -21.64 20.68 -13.13
N TYR A 343 -22.34 20.32 -12.07
CA TYR A 343 -23.42 21.14 -11.49
C TYR A 343 -23.15 21.50 -10.04
N LYS A 344 -23.73 22.62 -9.59
CA LYS A 344 -23.80 22.85 -8.14
C LYS A 344 -24.74 21.82 -7.50
N PRO A 345 -24.43 21.30 -6.31
CA PRO A 345 -25.23 20.27 -5.65
C PRO A 345 -26.71 20.59 -5.53
N SER A 346 -27.07 21.85 -5.23
CA SER A 346 -28.45 22.30 -5.14
C SER A 346 -29.18 22.31 -6.48
N GLU A 347 -28.51 22.71 -7.55
CA GLU A 347 -29.08 22.76 -8.90
C GLU A 347 -29.32 21.36 -9.45
N LEU A 348 -28.36 20.46 -9.24
CA LEU A 348 -28.48 19.05 -9.63
C LEU A 348 -29.63 18.36 -8.89
N ARG A 349 -29.75 18.60 -7.58
CA ARG A 349 -30.86 18.07 -6.77
C ARG A 349 -32.22 18.49 -7.33
N GLU A 350 -32.39 19.78 -7.64
CA GLU A 350 -33.67 20.28 -8.20
C GLU A 350 -33.98 19.69 -9.57
N LEU A 351 -32.98 19.55 -10.44
CA LEU A 351 -33.14 18.96 -11.76
C LEU A 351 -33.57 17.49 -11.68
N LEU A 352 -32.80 16.69 -10.93
CA LEU A 352 -33.09 15.27 -10.75
C LEU A 352 -34.41 15.02 -10.03
N GLN A 353 -34.78 15.88 -9.07
CA GLN A 353 -36.06 15.78 -8.37
C GLN A 353 -37.23 16.02 -9.35
N ARG A 354 -37.16 17.06 -10.19
CA ARG A 354 -38.22 17.37 -11.20
C ARG A 354 -38.38 16.23 -12.21
N GLU A 355 -37.25 15.66 -12.67
CA GLU A 355 -37.29 14.56 -13.65
C GLU A 355 -37.87 13.30 -13.02
N ALA A 356 -37.46 12.95 -11.81
CA ALA A 356 -37.98 11.82 -11.06
C ALA A 356 -39.46 12.00 -10.73
N ASP A 357 -39.90 13.19 -10.30
CA ASP A 357 -41.32 13.50 -10.03
C ASP A 357 -42.17 13.32 -11.28
N SER A 358 -41.65 13.73 -12.45
CA SER A 358 -42.34 13.53 -13.73
C SER A 358 -42.56 12.04 -14.05
N ILE A 359 -41.54 11.22 -13.82
CA ILE A 359 -41.61 9.76 -14.05
C ILE A 359 -42.58 9.09 -13.05
N ILE A 360 -42.53 9.50 -11.77
CA ILE A 360 -43.43 8.98 -10.73
C ILE A 360 -44.89 9.31 -11.06
N MET A 361 -45.16 10.55 -11.52
CA MET A 361 -46.50 10.96 -11.94
C MET A 361 -47.00 10.17 -13.15
N ALA A 362 -46.10 9.92 -14.12
CA ALA A 362 -46.42 9.06 -15.27
C ALA A 362 -46.77 7.62 -14.83
N GLN A 363 -45.98 7.04 -13.93
CA GLN A 363 -46.21 5.72 -13.33
C GLN A 363 -47.53 5.67 -12.54
N ALA A 364 -47.84 6.71 -11.77
CA ALA A 364 -49.09 6.80 -11.02
C ALA A 364 -50.32 6.89 -11.94
N THR A 365 -50.16 7.57 -13.07
CA THR A 365 -51.21 7.67 -14.09
C THR A 365 -51.42 6.33 -14.80
N MET A 366 -50.35 5.66 -15.20
CA MET A 366 -50.39 4.33 -15.80
C MET A 366 -51.02 3.28 -14.87
N ARG A 367 -50.84 3.40 -13.56
CA ARG A 367 -51.44 2.47 -12.59
C ARG A 367 -52.96 2.51 -12.53
N LYS A 368 -53.55 3.61 -12.99
CA LYS A 368 -55.03 3.78 -13.11
C LYS A 368 -55.59 3.19 -14.39
N ASP A 369 -54.76 2.90 -15.37
CA ASP A 369 -55.15 2.39 -16.68
C ASP A 369 -54.80 0.89 -16.82
N VAL A 370 -55.84 0.03 -16.77
CA VAL A 370 -55.68 -1.44 -16.77
C VAL A 370 -55.09 -1.94 -18.10
N VAL A 371 -55.30 -1.27 -19.22
CA VAL A 371 -54.77 -1.66 -20.54
C VAL A 371 -53.29 -1.38 -20.63
N LEU A 372 -52.82 -0.25 -20.11
CA LEU A 372 -51.42 0.10 -20.04
C LEU A 372 -50.64 -0.81 -19.04
N GLN A 373 -51.26 -1.23 -17.93
CA GLN A 373 -50.67 -2.19 -17.00
C GLN A 373 -50.43 -3.55 -17.66
N GLN A 374 -51.29 -4.00 -18.54
CA GLN A 374 -51.14 -5.27 -19.24
C GLN A 374 -49.97 -5.20 -20.25
N ALA A 375 -49.92 -4.13 -21.05
CA ALA A 375 -48.83 -3.88 -22.00
C ALA A 375 -47.45 -3.75 -21.30
N LEU A 376 -47.39 -3.08 -20.15
CA LEU A 376 -46.17 -2.93 -19.37
C LEU A 376 -45.71 -4.28 -18.77
N LYS A 377 -46.64 -5.13 -18.34
CA LYS A 377 -46.33 -6.49 -17.86
C LYS A 377 -45.78 -7.38 -18.97
N GLU A 378 -46.27 -7.26 -20.19
CA GLU A 378 -45.77 -7.99 -21.36
C GLU A 378 -44.39 -7.49 -21.76
N GLU A 379 -44.11 -6.19 -21.71
CA GLU A 379 -42.81 -5.59 -22.00
C GLU A 379 -41.77 -5.99 -20.93
N ILE A 380 -42.13 -5.96 -19.63
CA ILE A 380 -41.27 -6.41 -18.52
C ILE A 380 -41.03 -7.92 -18.62
N SER A 381 -41.97 -8.73 -19.06
CA SER A 381 -41.78 -10.17 -19.29
C SER A 381 -40.83 -10.41 -20.46
N ASN A 382 -40.97 -9.66 -21.55
CA ASN A 382 -40.05 -9.69 -22.69
C ASN A 382 -38.60 -9.29 -22.31
N ILE A 383 -38.46 -8.27 -21.48
CA ILE A 383 -37.16 -7.85 -20.95
C ILE A 383 -36.58 -8.94 -20.04
N LYS A 384 -37.38 -9.56 -19.18
CA LYS A 384 -36.93 -10.67 -18.32
C LYS A 384 -36.53 -11.92 -19.11
N GLU A 385 -37.27 -12.26 -20.16
CA GLU A 385 -37.02 -13.48 -20.96
C GLU A 385 -35.87 -13.31 -21.96
N ASN A 386 -35.66 -12.11 -22.50
CA ASN A 386 -34.66 -11.89 -23.55
C ASN A 386 -33.38 -11.16 -23.06
N PHE A 387 -33.48 -10.32 -22.07
CA PHE A 387 -32.36 -9.50 -21.62
C PHE A 387 -31.62 -10.12 -20.40
N TRP A 388 -32.39 -10.72 -19.48
CA TRP A 388 -31.83 -11.33 -18.28
C TRP A 388 -30.95 -12.57 -18.54
N PRO A 389 -31.34 -13.50 -19.44
CA PRO A 389 -30.48 -14.59 -19.86
C PRO A 389 -29.20 -14.09 -20.55
N ARG A 390 -29.32 -13.04 -21.38
CA ARG A 390 -28.20 -12.46 -22.11
C ARG A 390 -27.26 -11.66 -21.19
N LEU A 391 -27.78 -11.03 -20.12
CA LEU A 391 -26.97 -10.43 -19.04
C LEU A 391 -26.31 -11.50 -18.18
N LEU A 392 -26.99 -12.63 -17.91
CA LEU A 392 -26.38 -13.79 -17.24
C LEU A 392 -25.34 -14.46 -18.13
N GLU A 393 -25.60 -14.59 -19.43
CA GLU A 393 -24.58 -15.06 -20.40
C GLU A 393 -23.38 -14.13 -20.45
N LEU A 394 -23.58 -12.81 -20.51
CA LEU A 394 -22.51 -11.81 -20.46
C LEU A 394 -21.80 -11.78 -19.09
N ALA A 395 -22.50 -12.07 -18.01
CA ALA A 395 -21.90 -12.20 -16.68
C ALA A 395 -21.14 -13.52 -16.52
N THR A 396 -21.62 -14.61 -17.13
CA THR A 396 -20.91 -15.90 -17.15
C THR A 396 -19.83 -15.96 -18.24
N GLU A 397 -19.94 -15.22 -19.33
CA GLU A 397 -18.85 -15.00 -20.29
C GLU A 397 -17.74 -14.12 -19.70
N ASN A 398 -18.03 -13.23 -18.73
CA ASN A 398 -17.02 -12.47 -17.98
C ASN A 398 -16.24 -13.28 -16.93
N GLU A 399 -16.57 -14.54 -16.67
CA GLU A 399 -15.67 -15.48 -15.96
C GLU A 399 -14.57 -16.04 -16.85
N ARG A 400 -14.63 -15.80 -18.16
CA ARG A 400 -13.56 -16.09 -19.12
C ARG A 400 -12.80 -14.81 -19.42
N GLU A 401 -11.57 -14.76 -18.93
CA GLU A 401 -10.49 -13.85 -19.34
C GLU A 401 -10.74 -12.34 -19.15
N VAL A 402 -10.39 -11.84 -18.00
CA VAL A 402 -10.14 -10.41 -17.89
C VAL A 402 -8.79 -10.10 -18.52
N VAL A 403 -8.78 -9.72 -19.81
CA VAL A 403 -7.60 -9.17 -20.46
C VAL A 403 -7.24 -7.85 -19.77
N ARG A 404 -6.10 -7.81 -19.10
CA ARG A 404 -5.60 -6.61 -18.43
C ARG A 404 -4.23 -6.27 -18.96
N ASN A 405 -3.96 -4.98 -19.15
CA ASN A 405 -2.59 -4.51 -19.34
C ASN A 405 -1.86 -4.59 -18.00
N LEU A 406 -1.01 -5.60 -17.85
CA LEU A 406 -0.23 -5.83 -16.64
C LEU A 406 1.27 -5.73 -16.94
N THR A 407 2.01 -5.28 -15.94
CA THR A 407 3.47 -5.40 -15.92
C THR A 407 3.84 -6.73 -15.31
N ILE A 408 4.56 -7.54 -16.05
CA ILE A 408 5.01 -8.87 -15.65
C ILE A 408 6.50 -8.85 -15.37
N LEU A 409 6.90 -9.38 -14.24
CA LEU A 409 8.28 -9.57 -13.84
C LEU A 409 8.56 -11.08 -13.77
N PHE A 410 9.60 -11.50 -14.47
CA PHE A 410 10.25 -12.80 -14.29
C PHE A 410 11.60 -12.60 -13.65
N MET A 411 11.95 -13.48 -12.73
CA MET A 411 13.26 -13.53 -12.09
C MET A 411 13.71 -14.97 -11.93
N ASP A 412 14.99 -15.20 -12.11
CA ASP A 412 15.64 -16.48 -11.93
C ASP A 412 16.98 -16.32 -11.20
N LEU A 413 17.31 -17.26 -10.31
CA LEU A 413 18.61 -17.27 -9.62
C LEU A 413 19.67 -17.95 -10.50
N THR A 414 20.77 -17.27 -10.73
CA THR A 414 21.87 -17.84 -11.50
C THR A 414 22.72 -18.76 -10.63
N GLY A 415 23.05 -19.95 -11.15
CA GLY A 415 23.92 -20.89 -10.45
C GLY A 415 23.24 -21.74 -9.35
N PHE A 416 21.93 -21.70 -9.25
CA PHE A 416 21.12 -22.51 -8.34
C PHE A 416 21.49 -24.00 -8.39
N SER A 417 21.65 -24.56 -9.59
CA SER A 417 22.02 -25.96 -9.80
C SER A 417 23.42 -26.35 -9.28
N LYS A 418 24.23 -25.39 -8.88
CA LYS A 418 25.58 -25.62 -8.30
C LYS A 418 25.58 -25.64 -6.77
N TRP A 419 24.44 -25.37 -6.13
CA TRP A 419 24.37 -25.41 -4.67
C TRP A 419 24.34 -26.83 -4.16
N LYS A 420 25.04 -27.08 -3.05
CA LYS A 420 25.02 -28.40 -2.39
C LYS A 420 23.72 -28.57 -1.62
N ASP A 421 23.23 -29.80 -1.54
CA ASP A 421 21.96 -30.13 -0.86
C ASP A 421 21.90 -29.62 0.59
N GLU A 422 23.02 -29.63 1.30
CA GLU A 422 23.13 -29.14 2.69
C GLU A 422 22.92 -27.62 2.82
N GLU A 423 23.26 -26.84 1.79
CA GLU A 423 23.11 -25.39 1.75
C GLU A 423 21.78 -24.96 1.13
N LEU A 424 21.20 -25.81 0.31
CA LEU A 424 20.04 -25.52 -0.53
C LEU A 424 18.83 -25.04 0.31
N ALA A 425 18.48 -25.81 1.33
CA ALA A 425 17.33 -25.51 2.19
C ALA A 425 17.48 -24.18 2.93
N HIS A 426 18.70 -23.90 3.44
CA HIS A 426 19.00 -22.66 4.14
C HIS A 426 18.98 -21.45 3.21
N LYS A 427 19.61 -21.55 2.04
CA LYS A 427 19.63 -20.48 1.03
C LYS A 427 18.24 -20.18 0.48
N LEU A 428 17.41 -21.21 0.23
CA LEU A 428 16.02 -21.02 -0.20
C LEU A 428 15.16 -20.37 0.91
N ALA A 429 15.36 -20.75 2.17
CA ALA A 429 14.65 -20.12 3.28
C ALA A 429 15.01 -18.64 3.40
N LEU A 430 16.29 -18.30 3.29
CA LEU A 430 16.79 -16.92 3.28
C LEU A 430 16.20 -16.15 2.08
N PHE A 431 16.29 -16.69 0.89
CA PHE A 431 15.75 -16.13 -0.35
C PHE A 431 14.26 -15.82 -0.22
N ARG A 432 13.45 -16.78 0.22
CA ARG A 432 12.01 -16.58 0.42
C ARG A 432 11.70 -15.56 1.53
N GLY A 433 12.50 -15.58 2.59
CA GLY A 433 12.40 -14.63 3.70
C GLY A 433 12.65 -13.18 3.27
N LEU A 434 13.61 -12.97 2.38
CA LEU A 434 13.94 -11.66 1.82
C LEU A 434 12.91 -11.17 0.81
N LEU A 435 12.37 -12.06 -0.03
CA LEU A 435 11.38 -11.72 -1.05
C LEU A 435 10.01 -11.39 -0.49
N LYS A 436 9.52 -12.17 0.47
CA LYS A 436 8.14 -12.06 0.96
C LYS A 436 7.74 -10.65 1.39
N PRO A 437 8.51 -9.92 2.21
CA PRO A 437 8.17 -8.55 2.61
C PRO A 437 8.19 -7.58 1.41
N ILE A 438 9.11 -7.76 0.46
CA ILE A 438 9.18 -6.92 -0.75
C ILE A 438 7.91 -7.09 -1.57
N LEU A 439 7.53 -8.34 -1.88
CA LEU A 439 6.37 -8.65 -2.71
C LEU A 439 5.06 -8.14 -2.08
N GLN A 440 4.89 -8.35 -0.79
CA GLN A 440 3.71 -7.89 -0.06
C GLN A 440 3.58 -6.37 -0.11
N ARG A 441 4.67 -5.69 0.07
CA ARG A 441 4.73 -4.26 0.09
C ARG A 441 4.40 -3.61 -1.26
N TRP A 442 5.01 -4.08 -2.34
CA TRP A 442 4.80 -3.50 -3.66
C TRP A 442 3.49 -3.94 -4.33
N GLY A 443 2.60 -4.62 -3.59
CA GLY A 443 1.30 -5.07 -4.10
C GLY A 443 1.45 -6.02 -5.29
N ALA A 444 2.46 -6.90 -5.23
CA ALA A 444 2.66 -7.95 -6.21
C ALA A 444 1.42 -8.85 -6.26
N ALA A 445 0.86 -9.01 -7.45
CA ALA A 445 -0.29 -9.88 -7.68
C ALA A 445 0.15 -11.17 -8.40
N HIS A 446 -0.61 -12.24 -8.19
CA HIS A 446 -0.39 -13.55 -8.82
C HIS A 446 1.07 -14.05 -8.69
N PRO A 447 1.66 -14.06 -7.47
CA PRO A 447 3.01 -14.56 -7.30
C PRO A 447 3.02 -16.08 -7.53
N ASN A 448 3.79 -16.52 -8.51
CA ASN A 448 4.06 -17.93 -8.77
C ASN A 448 5.56 -18.16 -8.64
N MET A 449 5.95 -19.10 -7.78
CA MET A 449 7.34 -19.43 -7.51
C MET A 449 7.56 -20.92 -7.77
N GLU A 450 8.41 -21.23 -8.74
CA GLU A 450 8.82 -22.58 -9.10
C GLU A 450 10.32 -22.74 -8.88
N GLY A 451 10.69 -23.41 -7.79
CA GLY A 451 12.10 -23.59 -7.43
C GLY A 451 12.78 -22.25 -7.09
N ASP A 452 13.68 -21.82 -7.97
CA ASP A 452 14.49 -20.61 -7.95
C ASP A 452 13.92 -19.47 -8.83
N SER A 453 12.89 -19.77 -9.62
CA SER A 453 12.22 -18.80 -10.50
C SER A 453 11.02 -18.18 -9.83
N LEU A 454 10.81 -16.88 -10.07
CA LEU A 454 9.66 -16.12 -9.60
C LEU A 454 8.97 -15.39 -10.75
N ARG A 455 7.65 -15.52 -10.83
CA ARG A 455 6.80 -14.75 -11.73
C ARG A 455 5.77 -13.97 -10.92
N ILE A 456 5.65 -12.69 -11.19
CA ILE A 456 4.70 -11.79 -10.52
C ILE A 456 4.15 -10.74 -11.48
N SER A 457 3.00 -10.16 -11.14
CA SER A 457 2.36 -9.11 -11.93
C SER A 457 2.08 -7.86 -11.12
N PHE A 458 2.03 -6.71 -11.82
CA PHE A 458 1.71 -5.40 -11.27
C PHE A 458 0.76 -4.65 -12.20
N LYS A 459 -0.10 -3.82 -11.62
CA LYS A 459 -1.00 -2.95 -12.41
C LYS A 459 -0.30 -1.75 -13.04
N ASN A 460 0.89 -1.40 -12.56
CA ASN A 460 1.62 -0.19 -12.96
C ASN A 460 3.08 -0.53 -13.31
N ALA A 461 3.58 0.01 -14.43
CA ALA A 461 4.94 -0.25 -14.92
C ALA A 461 6.02 0.29 -13.97
N THR A 462 5.82 1.49 -13.44
CA THR A 462 6.76 2.13 -12.50
C THR A 462 6.90 1.32 -11.21
N VAL A 463 5.77 0.86 -10.65
CA VAL A 463 5.74 0.02 -9.44
C VAL A 463 6.43 -1.32 -9.69
N GLY A 464 6.14 -1.97 -10.83
CA GLY A 464 6.78 -3.23 -11.20
C GLY A 464 8.29 -3.09 -11.39
N LEU A 465 8.73 -2.00 -12.02
CA LEU A 465 10.15 -1.74 -12.25
C LEU A 465 10.89 -1.38 -10.94
N ALA A 466 10.27 -0.60 -10.08
CA ALA A 466 10.81 -0.29 -8.76
C ALA A 466 10.97 -1.53 -7.90
N CYS A 467 9.95 -2.41 -7.91
CA CYS A 467 10.03 -3.70 -7.23
C CYS A 467 11.19 -4.56 -7.79
N ALA A 468 11.36 -4.60 -9.12
CA ALA A 468 12.47 -5.30 -9.75
C ALA A 468 13.84 -4.80 -9.26
N CYS A 469 14.00 -3.47 -9.20
CA CYS A 469 15.24 -2.84 -8.71
C CYS A 469 15.47 -3.16 -7.22
N MET A 470 14.44 -3.15 -6.41
CA MET A 470 14.50 -3.49 -5.00
C MET A 470 14.89 -4.96 -4.79
N ILE A 471 14.22 -5.88 -5.48
CA ILE A 471 14.54 -7.32 -5.44
C ILE A 471 16.01 -7.53 -5.80
N ARG A 472 16.48 -6.94 -6.91
CA ARG A 472 17.89 -7.03 -7.32
C ARG A 472 18.83 -6.52 -6.22
N ASN A 473 18.59 -5.33 -5.70
CA ASN A 473 19.50 -4.70 -4.73
C ASN A 473 19.58 -5.51 -3.44
N VAL A 474 18.46 -6.01 -2.95
CA VAL A 474 18.39 -6.82 -1.73
C VAL A 474 19.07 -8.19 -1.93
N LEU A 475 18.74 -8.89 -2.99
CA LEU A 475 19.24 -10.24 -3.21
C LEU A 475 20.73 -10.24 -3.60
N VAL A 476 21.18 -9.31 -4.44
CA VAL A 476 22.62 -9.16 -4.75
C VAL A 476 23.39 -8.74 -3.50
N GLY A 477 22.83 -7.84 -2.68
CA GLY A 477 23.40 -7.46 -1.38
C GLY A 477 23.52 -8.63 -0.38
N ALA A 478 22.66 -9.63 -0.50
CA ALA A 478 22.67 -10.87 0.28
C ALA A 478 23.53 -11.99 -0.34
N GLY A 479 24.17 -11.72 -1.48
CA GLY A 479 25.08 -12.68 -2.15
C GLY A 479 24.40 -13.64 -3.12
N PHE A 480 23.17 -13.30 -3.60
CA PHE A 480 22.50 -14.03 -4.65
C PHE A 480 22.76 -13.37 -6.02
N ASP A 481 23.08 -14.16 -7.00
CA ASP A 481 23.10 -13.72 -8.40
C ASP A 481 21.75 -14.06 -9.04
N LEU A 482 21.16 -13.08 -9.72
CA LEU A 482 19.82 -13.21 -10.32
C LEU A 482 19.72 -12.45 -11.63
N ARG A 483 18.75 -12.82 -12.45
CA ARG A 483 18.39 -12.16 -13.70
C ARG A 483 16.92 -11.75 -13.61
N ILE A 484 16.58 -10.59 -14.17
CA ILE A 484 15.22 -10.10 -14.16
C ILE A 484 14.82 -9.62 -15.54
N GLY A 485 13.64 -10.04 -16.01
CA GLY A 485 12.98 -9.55 -17.20
C GLY A 485 11.64 -8.90 -16.84
N VAL A 486 11.35 -7.72 -17.39
CA VAL A 486 10.09 -7.02 -17.15
C VAL A 486 9.43 -6.65 -18.47
N GLY A 487 8.17 -7.09 -18.63
CA GLY A 487 7.34 -6.83 -19.80
C GLY A 487 6.02 -6.14 -19.42
N LEU A 488 5.45 -5.34 -20.31
CA LEU A 488 4.14 -4.72 -20.16
C LEU A 488 3.27 -5.02 -21.38
N GLY A 489 2.06 -5.48 -21.17
CA GLY A 489 1.11 -5.75 -22.25
C GLY A 489 -0.13 -6.49 -21.78
N GLU A 490 -0.88 -7.01 -22.75
CA GLU A 490 -2.07 -7.79 -22.51
C GLU A 490 -1.74 -9.13 -21.86
N VAL A 491 -2.49 -9.45 -20.81
CA VAL A 491 -2.35 -10.68 -20.02
C VAL A 491 -3.72 -11.22 -19.70
N SER A 492 -3.94 -12.48 -20.03
CA SER A 492 -5.09 -13.26 -19.62
C SER A 492 -4.80 -14.01 -18.33
N ILE A 493 -5.74 -14.03 -17.40
CA ILE A 493 -5.66 -14.82 -16.18
C ILE A 493 -6.45 -16.10 -16.41
N VAL A 494 -5.76 -17.23 -16.51
CA VAL A 494 -6.35 -18.56 -16.74
C VAL A 494 -6.31 -19.37 -15.46
N HIS A 495 -7.33 -20.15 -15.19
CA HIS A 495 -7.29 -21.08 -14.08
C HIS A 495 -6.53 -22.33 -14.50
N ASN A 496 -5.42 -22.62 -13.84
CA ASN A 496 -4.65 -23.84 -14.08
C ASN A 496 -5.30 -24.99 -13.32
N GLU A 497 -5.95 -25.89 -14.06
CA GLU A 497 -6.67 -27.04 -13.50
C GLU A 497 -5.75 -28.03 -12.76
N VAL A 498 -4.46 -28.06 -13.09
CA VAL A 498 -3.48 -28.97 -12.46
C VAL A 498 -3.00 -28.46 -11.12
N THR A 499 -2.73 -27.15 -11.03
CA THR A 499 -2.22 -26.50 -9.78
C THR A 499 -3.31 -25.92 -8.92
N ASN A 500 -4.53 -25.82 -9.44
CA ASN A 500 -5.69 -25.13 -8.84
C ASN A 500 -5.37 -23.66 -8.44
N GLN A 501 -4.49 -23.00 -9.20
CA GLN A 501 -4.07 -21.61 -8.99
C GLN A 501 -4.24 -20.80 -10.28
N PRO A 502 -4.44 -19.47 -10.18
CA PRO A 502 -4.47 -18.60 -11.35
C PRO A 502 -3.09 -18.57 -12.01
N ASP A 503 -3.07 -18.79 -13.31
CA ASP A 503 -1.90 -18.66 -14.16
C ASP A 503 -2.02 -17.45 -15.08
N LEU A 504 -0.90 -16.94 -15.58
CA LEU A 504 -0.84 -15.76 -16.44
C LEU A 504 -0.37 -16.16 -17.83
N GLU A 505 -1.16 -15.82 -18.86
CA GLU A 505 -0.83 -16.04 -20.27
C GLU A 505 -0.86 -14.72 -21.05
N GLY A 506 -0.04 -14.62 -22.09
CA GLY A 506 -0.06 -13.46 -22.99
C GLY A 506 1.32 -13.00 -23.44
N THR A 507 1.32 -11.99 -24.31
CA THR A 507 2.54 -11.46 -24.93
C THR A 507 3.49 -10.85 -23.91
N ALA A 508 2.97 -10.16 -22.89
CA ALA A 508 3.79 -9.57 -21.82
C ALA A 508 4.51 -10.64 -20.99
N VAL A 509 3.84 -11.77 -20.73
CA VAL A 509 4.41 -12.91 -20.00
C VAL A 509 5.56 -13.52 -20.79
N SER A 510 5.34 -13.82 -22.08
CA SER A 510 6.36 -14.39 -22.97
C SER A 510 7.55 -13.45 -23.15
N LEU A 511 7.34 -12.14 -23.25
CA LEU A 511 8.42 -11.16 -23.40
C LEU A 511 9.24 -11.03 -22.12
N ALA A 512 8.60 -10.96 -20.96
CA ALA A 512 9.31 -10.87 -19.67
C ALA A 512 10.20 -12.10 -19.43
N ALA A 513 9.71 -13.31 -19.69
CA ALA A 513 10.49 -14.55 -19.58
C ALA A 513 11.69 -14.59 -20.55
N ARG A 514 11.51 -14.10 -21.77
CA ARG A 514 12.61 -14.05 -22.77
C ARG A 514 13.67 -13.00 -22.41
N LEU A 515 13.27 -11.87 -21.85
CA LEU A 515 14.20 -10.84 -21.37
C LEU A 515 14.98 -11.34 -20.15
N GLU A 516 14.33 -12.03 -19.20
CA GLU A 516 15.01 -12.67 -18.08
C GLU A 516 16.10 -13.62 -18.58
N ALA A 517 15.77 -14.53 -19.51
CA ALA A 517 16.72 -15.51 -20.07
C ALA A 517 17.89 -14.85 -20.83
N ALA A 518 17.74 -13.61 -21.32
CA ALA A 518 18.75 -12.85 -22.05
C ALA A 518 19.57 -11.90 -21.16
N ALA A 519 19.15 -11.67 -19.92
CA ALA A 519 19.82 -10.78 -18.98
C ALA A 519 21.12 -11.41 -18.44
N ASP A 520 22.11 -10.54 -18.16
CA ASP A 520 23.32 -10.95 -17.47
C ASP A 520 23.06 -11.04 -15.94
N PRO A 521 23.87 -11.78 -15.16
CA PRO A 521 23.74 -11.81 -13.71
C PRO A 521 23.76 -10.41 -13.08
N GLY A 522 22.76 -10.11 -12.25
CA GLY A 522 22.56 -8.79 -11.65
C GLY A 522 21.90 -7.76 -12.57
N GLU A 523 21.49 -8.13 -13.77
CA GLU A 523 20.87 -7.22 -14.73
C GLU A 523 19.34 -7.30 -14.70
N ILE A 524 18.71 -6.15 -14.97
CA ILE A 524 17.27 -6.02 -15.23
C ILE A 524 17.09 -5.57 -16.67
N LEU A 525 16.42 -6.38 -17.49
CA LEU A 525 16.04 -6.03 -18.86
C LEU A 525 14.55 -5.73 -18.95
N VAL A 526 14.21 -4.67 -19.67
CA VAL A 526 12.83 -4.22 -19.84
C VAL A 526 12.48 -3.96 -21.30
N THR A 527 11.18 -4.07 -21.63
CA THR A 527 10.68 -3.70 -22.96
C THR A 527 10.61 -2.18 -23.11
N ASP A 528 10.53 -1.70 -24.34
CA ASP A 528 10.27 -0.30 -24.70
C ASP A 528 9.00 0.26 -24.04
N ARG A 529 7.94 -0.56 -23.97
CA ARG A 529 6.70 -0.21 -23.28
C ARG A 529 6.91 0.03 -21.79
N VAL A 530 7.64 -0.84 -21.10
CA VAL A 530 7.97 -0.64 -19.67
C VAL A 530 8.74 0.66 -19.49
N LYS A 531 9.76 0.92 -20.31
CA LYS A 531 10.50 2.17 -20.31
C LYS A 531 9.56 3.38 -20.49
N PHE A 532 8.74 3.39 -21.54
CA PHE A 532 7.85 4.51 -21.86
C PHE A 532 6.87 4.84 -20.71
N TYR A 533 6.27 3.82 -20.08
CA TYR A 533 5.30 4.01 -19.02
C TYR A 533 5.92 4.20 -17.63
N SER A 534 7.22 3.95 -17.44
CA SER A 534 7.93 4.15 -16.17
C SER A 534 8.80 5.41 -16.12
N ASP A 535 9.11 6.01 -17.28
CA ASP A 535 10.11 7.09 -17.43
C ASP A 535 9.58 8.51 -17.09
N GLN A 536 8.43 8.63 -16.47
CA GLN A 536 7.78 9.93 -16.25
C GLN A 536 8.46 10.85 -15.22
N ARG A 537 9.51 10.40 -14.49
CA ARG A 537 10.10 11.15 -13.37
C ARG A 537 11.61 11.02 -13.15
N ASP A 538 12.40 10.65 -14.14
CA ASP A 538 13.88 10.52 -14.03
C ASP A 538 14.38 9.64 -12.85
N TYR A 539 13.63 8.61 -12.47
CA TYR A 539 14.05 7.67 -11.42
C TYR A 539 14.98 6.58 -11.93
N PHE A 540 14.87 6.29 -13.20
CA PHE A 540 15.56 5.18 -13.83
C PHE A 540 16.46 5.68 -14.95
N GLU A 541 17.66 5.14 -15.01
CA GLU A 541 18.55 5.27 -16.17
C GLU A 541 18.38 4.03 -17.07
N PHE A 542 18.11 4.25 -18.35
CA PHE A 542 17.89 3.20 -19.33
C PHE A 542 19.02 3.18 -20.36
N SER A 543 19.71 2.05 -20.48
CA SER A 543 20.73 1.83 -21.50
C SER A 543 20.18 0.89 -22.58
N SER A 544 20.14 1.35 -23.85
CA SER A 544 19.64 0.54 -24.97
C SER A 544 20.51 -0.72 -25.18
N ARG A 545 19.85 -1.84 -25.39
CA ARG A 545 20.47 -3.13 -25.63
C ARG A 545 19.69 -3.92 -26.70
N ARG A 546 20.36 -4.66 -27.55
CA ARG A 546 19.75 -5.59 -28.50
C ARG A 546 20.08 -7.02 -28.09
N VAL A 547 19.09 -7.82 -27.85
CA VAL A 547 19.27 -9.21 -27.44
C VAL A 547 18.60 -10.17 -28.41
N PRO A 548 19.26 -11.29 -28.76
CA PRO A 548 18.63 -12.35 -29.53
C PRO A 548 17.64 -13.09 -28.62
N LEU A 549 16.39 -13.17 -29.03
CA LEU A 549 15.41 -13.99 -28.32
C LEU A 549 15.71 -15.47 -28.56
N LYS A 550 16.15 -16.18 -27.54
CA LYS A 550 16.29 -17.64 -27.58
C LYS A 550 14.91 -18.26 -27.78
N LYS A 551 14.83 -19.23 -28.70
CA LYS A 551 13.60 -19.91 -29.07
C LYS A 551 13.01 -20.74 -27.93
N SER A 552 11.67 -20.69 -27.78
CA SER A 552 10.93 -21.79 -27.18
C SER A 552 10.95 -23.00 -28.13
N ILE A 553 10.98 -24.18 -27.57
CA ILE A 553 11.01 -25.47 -28.27
C ILE A 553 9.81 -25.53 -29.26
N GLY A 554 10.08 -25.47 -30.56
CA GLY A 554 9.12 -25.84 -31.59
C GLY A 554 8.94 -24.93 -32.81
N GLU A 555 9.37 -23.66 -32.83
CA GLU A 555 9.19 -22.79 -33.99
C GLU A 555 10.50 -22.22 -34.55
N LYS A 556 10.70 -22.42 -35.85
CA LYS A 556 11.75 -21.78 -36.65
C LYS A 556 11.33 -20.36 -36.97
N LEU A 557 11.77 -19.39 -36.18
CA LEU A 557 11.73 -17.98 -36.54
C LEU A 557 13.15 -17.42 -36.63
N SER A 558 13.39 -16.70 -37.71
CA SER A 558 14.64 -15.95 -38.02
C SER A 558 15.09 -15.10 -36.85
N GLY A 559 16.40 -15.03 -36.62
CA GLY A 559 17.04 -14.35 -35.49
C GLY A 559 16.77 -12.86 -35.37
N ASP A 560 15.55 -12.48 -35.04
CA ASP A 560 15.18 -11.10 -34.78
C ASP A 560 15.73 -10.65 -33.43
N LEU A 561 16.59 -9.62 -33.48
CA LEU A 561 17.07 -8.91 -32.31
C LEU A 561 15.94 -8.03 -31.79
N ILE A 562 15.55 -8.18 -30.53
CA ILE A 562 14.63 -7.24 -29.88
C ILE A 562 15.44 -6.13 -29.23
N GLU A 563 14.99 -4.90 -29.45
CA GLU A 563 15.46 -3.75 -28.72
C GLU A 563 14.85 -3.75 -27.32
N CYS A 564 15.69 -3.72 -26.31
CA CYS A 564 15.33 -3.69 -24.90
C CYS A 564 16.26 -2.73 -24.16
N TYR A 565 16.00 -2.54 -22.89
CA TYR A 565 16.77 -1.60 -22.07
C TYR A 565 17.23 -2.27 -20.79
N SER A 566 18.53 -2.12 -20.48
CA SER A 566 19.08 -2.39 -19.16
C SER A 566 18.78 -1.22 -18.24
N VAL A 567 18.43 -1.49 -16.98
CA VAL A 567 17.91 -0.47 -16.08
C VAL A 567 18.75 -0.35 -14.80
N LYS A 568 19.03 0.90 -14.42
CA LYS A 568 19.57 1.26 -13.11
C LYS A 568 18.64 2.28 -12.45
N MET A 569 18.38 2.12 -11.19
CA MET A 569 17.74 3.14 -10.37
C MET A 569 18.80 4.17 -9.97
N ILE A 570 18.63 5.45 -10.39
CA ILE A 570 19.61 6.54 -10.16
C ILE A 570 19.21 7.46 -9.03
N LYS A 571 17.95 7.49 -8.68
CA LYS A 571 17.44 8.17 -7.48
C LYS A 571 16.69 7.16 -6.63
N VAL A 572 16.95 7.16 -5.35
CA VAL A 572 16.03 6.52 -4.40
C VAL A 572 14.69 7.19 -4.60
N MET A 573 13.64 6.40 -4.76
CA MET A 573 12.31 6.92 -5.06
C MET A 573 11.76 7.64 -3.83
N ASP A 574 12.09 8.91 -3.70
CA ASP A 574 11.58 9.76 -2.63
C ASP A 574 10.16 10.27 -2.92
N ASP A 575 9.62 10.03 -4.17
CA ASP A 575 8.38 10.63 -4.66
C ASP A 575 7.38 9.66 -5.36
N LEU A 576 7.51 8.36 -5.23
CA LEU A 576 6.51 7.39 -5.75
C LEU A 576 5.61 6.85 -4.68
#